data_fc716ef75352d19393ccb2a41da56abf
#
_entry.id   fc716ef75352d19393ccb2a41da56abf
#
_cell.length_a   1.000
_cell.length_b   1.000
_cell.length_c   1.000
_cell.angle_alpha   90.00
_cell.angle_beta   90.00
_cell.angle_gamma   90.00
#
_symmetry.space_group_name_H-M   'P 1'
#
loop_
_entity.id
_entity.type
_entity.pdbx_description
1 polymer ?
#
loop_
_entity_poly.entity_id
_entity_poly.type
_entity_poly.pdbx_seq_one_letter_code
_entity_poly.pdbx_strand_id
1 'polypeptide(L)'
;MSSHRARLLPVLWHQLRSPLLGLLVAAAIASYFVGERSGAVIIGVIVALSVGLGFVNEYRAEKAAEALHSQISHKTVVIRDGRPTTVDVTTLVPGDLIELRLGEIVPADIRLIEVTGLECDESVLTGESLTVEKNTSPVSPGTPLAELSGCALMGTVVHAGSARGIVVATGARTEFGKIAIGLSTHQIDTGFQVGLRRFSMLLVYVAGTLTTSIFVINVASPRGRGGCALARYWLNAWSALRTSATSTFCSPTRPAPSPRPHRLRARRAGR
;
A
#
# COMPACT_ATOMS: atom_id res chain seq x y z
N MET A 1 2.99 -5.96 17.74
CA MET A 1 3.20 -5.57 16.30
C MET A 1 3.71 -6.80 15.59
N SER A 2 2.95 -7.32 14.63
CA SER A 2 3.40 -8.44 13.80
C SER A 2 4.49 -7.94 12.86
N SER A 3 5.69 -8.49 12.93
CA SER A 3 6.74 -8.25 11.95
C SER A 3 6.21 -8.72 10.59
N HIS A 4 5.83 -7.78 9.72
CA HIS A 4 5.53 -8.07 8.33
C HIS A 4 6.85 -8.38 7.63
N ARG A 5 7.26 -9.66 7.70
CA ARG A 5 8.30 -10.14 6.78
C ARG A 5 7.68 -10.22 5.40
N ALA A 6 8.31 -9.58 4.43
CA ALA A 6 7.94 -9.67 3.03
C ALA A 6 7.83 -11.17 2.63
N ARG A 7 6.60 -11.67 2.56
CA ARG A 7 6.33 -13.06 2.16
C ARG A 7 6.11 -13.08 0.67
N LEU A 8 7.01 -13.71 -0.06
CA LEU A 8 6.99 -13.81 -1.53
C LEU A 8 5.70 -14.45 -2.07
N LEU A 9 5.17 -15.44 -1.36
CA LEU A 9 3.98 -16.19 -1.76
C LEU A 9 2.68 -15.36 -1.83
N PRO A 10 2.31 -14.54 -0.82
CA PRO A 10 1.09 -13.74 -0.91
C PRO A 10 1.16 -12.66 -1.99
N VAL A 11 2.33 -12.06 -2.23
CA VAL A 11 2.53 -11.06 -3.30
C VAL A 11 2.27 -11.70 -4.66
N LEU A 12 2.85 -12.87 -4.92
CA LEU A 12 2.64 -13.60 -6.16
C LEU A 12 1.17 -14.05 -6.33
N TRP A 13 0.55 -14.51 -5.24
CA TRP A 13 -0.86 -14.93 -5.26
C TRP A 13 -1.81 -13.76 -5.54
N HIS A 14 -1.54 -12.59 -4.96
CA HIS A 14 -2.35 -11.40 -5.19
C HIS A 14 -2.29 -10.97 -6.66
N GLN A 15 -1.12 -11.06 -7.27
CA GLN A 15 -0.90 -10.73 -8.68
C GLN A 15 -1.60 -11.72 -9.63
N LEU A 16 -1.53 -13.03 -9.33
CA LEU A 16 -2.23 -14.07 -10.09
C LEU A 16 -3.76 -13.97 -9.99
N ARG A 17 -4.28 -13.36 -8.92
CA ARG A 17 -5.72 -13.17 -8.74
C ARG A 17 -6.29 -11.99 -9.54
N SER A 18 -5.46 -11.25 -10.28
CA SER A 18 -5.93 -10.20 -11.17
C SER A 18 -6.80 -10.80 -12.28
N PRO A 19 -8.06 -10.35 -12.45
CA PRO A 19 -8.96 -10.89 -13.45
C PRO A 19 -8.45 -10.66 -14.88
N LEU A 20 -7.69 -9.59 -15.10
CA LEU A 20 -7.07 -9.30 -16.40
C LEU A 20 -5.98 -10.34 -16.75
N LEU A 21 -5.19 -10.74 -15.78
CA LEU A 21 -4.12 -11.72 -15.95
C LEU A 21 -4.70 -13.11 -16.19
N GLY A 22 -5.77 -13.46 -15.47
CA GLY A 22 -6.55 -14.68 -15.68
C GLY A 22 -7.09 -14.76 -17.12
N LEU A 23 -7.61 -13.67 -17.64
CA LEU A 23 -8.10 -13.58 -19.01
C LEU A 23 -6.98 -13.78 -20.05
N LEU A 24 -5.82 -13.18 -19.83
CA LEU A 24 -4.63 -13.34 -20.71
C LEU A 24 -4.13 -14.78 -20.71
N VAL A 25 -4.08 -15.44 -19.56
CA VAL A 25 -3.70 -16.85 -19.45
C VAL A 25 -4.73 -17.73 -20.17
N ALA A 26 -6.02 -17.49 -19.98
CA ALA A 26 -7.08 -18.21 -20.69
C ALA A 26 -6.97 -18.02 -22.21
N ALA A 27 -6.67 -16.79 -22.68
CA ALA A 27 -6.45 -16.52 -24.09
C ALA A 27 -5.21 -17.24 -24.65
N ALA A 28 -4.12 -17.32 -23.89
CA ALA A 28 -2.93 -18.06 -24.29
C ALA A 28 -3.20 -19.56 -24.43
N ILE A 29 -3.95 -20.13 -23.46
CA ILE A 29 -4.37 -21.54 -23.50
C ILE A 29 -5.28 -21.81 -24.72
N ALA A 30 -6.27 -20.96 -24.94
CA ALA A 30 -7.17 -21.07 -26.09
C ALA A 30 -6.43 -21.00 -27.43
N SER A 31 -5.46 -20.07 -27.58
CA SER A 31 -4.62 -19.94 -28.77
C SER A 31 -3.78 -21.19 -29.02
N TYR A 32 -3.25 -21.80 -27.95
CA TYR A 32 -2.51 -23.06 -28.05
C TYR A 32 -3.38 -24.21 -28.58
N PHE A 33 -4.62 -24.35 -28.10
CA PHE A 33 -5.56 -25.40 -28.56
C PHE A 33 -6.06 -25.18 -29.99
N VAL A 34 -6.17 -23.93 -30.44
CA VAL A 34 -6.53 -23.59 -31.83
C VAL A 34 -5.41 -23.91 -32.82
N GLY A 35 -4.20 -24.23 -32.33
CA GLY A 35 -3.05 -24.59 -33.14
C GLY A 35 -2.11 -23.43 -33.49
N GLU A 36 -2.39 -22.24 -32.99
CA GLU A 36 -1.55 -21.05 -33.19
C GLU A 36 -0.45 -20.96 -32.13
N ARG A 37 0.52 -21.89 -32.21
CA ARG A 37 1.60 -22.04 -31.23
C ARG A 37 2.45 -20.77 -31.06
N SER A 38 2.69 -20.04 -32.16
CA SER A 38 3.46 -18.80 -32.13
C SER A 38 2.77 -17.70 -31.33
N GLY A 39 1.47 -17.53 -31.51
CA GLY A 39 0.66 -16.58 -30.77
C GLY A 39 0.61 -16.90 -29.26
N ALA A 40 0.40 -18.17 -28.91
CA ALA A 40 0.39 -18.65 -27.53
C ALA A 40 1.72 -18.40 -26.82
N VAL A 41 2.87 -18.62 -27.48
CA VAL A 41 4.20 -18.38 -26.92
C VAL A 41 4.42 -16.88 -26.68
N ILE A 42 4.06 -16.02 -27.64
CA ILE A 42 4.19 -14.56 -27.48
C ILE A 42 3.38 -14.05 -26.29
N ILE A 43 2.11 -14.48 -26.18
CA ILE A 43 1.26 -14.11 -25.04
C ILE A 43 1.86 -14.62 -23.73
N GLY A 44 2.34 -15.85 -23.71
CA GLY A 44 2.99 -16.45 -22.54
C GLY A 44 4.23 -15.68 -22.07
N VAL A 45 5.06 -15.23 -23.00
CA VAL A 45 6.24 -14.38 -22.71
C VAL A 45 5.80 -13.02 -22.16
N ILE A 46 4.80 -12.38 -22.75
CA ILE A 46 4.28 -11.10 -22.25
C ILE A 46 3.72 -11.23 -20.84
N VAL A 47 2.97 -12.30 -20.57
CA VAL A 47 2.44 -12.59 -19.23
C VAL A 47 3.56 -12.81 -18.23
N ALA A 48 4.55 -13.63 -18.58
CA ALA A 48 5.70 -13.91 -17.72
C ALA A 48 6.51 -12.64 -17.39
N LEU A 49 6.77 -11.79 -18.39
CA LEU A 49 7.44 -10.52 -18.19
C LEU A 49 6.60 -9.55 -17.33
N SER A 50 5.30 -9.49 -17.56
CA SER A 50 4.40 -8.61 -16.77
C SER A 50 4.33 -9.04 -15.32
N VAL A 51 4.21 -10.34 -15.05
CA VAL A 51 4.22 -10.90 -13.69
C VAL A 51 5.57 -10.70 -13.03
N GLY A 52 6.66 -10.97 -13.75
CA GLY A 52 8.01 -10.81 -13.23
C GLY A 52 8.33 -9.36 -12.87
N LEU A 53 7.98 -8.41 -13.75
CA LEU A 53 8.21 -6.98 -13.49
C LEU A 53 7.34 -6.48 -12.34
N GLY A 54 6.06 -6.88 -12.30
CA GLY A 54 5.16 -6.53 -11.22
C GLY A 54 5.66 -7.07 -9.88
N PHE A 55 6.10 -8.32 -9.84
CA PHE A 55 6.68 -8.94 -8.64
C PHE A 55 7.93 -8.20 -8.15
N VAL A 56 8.85 -7.84 -9.04
CA VAL A 56 10.06 -7.09 -8.67
C VAL A 56 9.71 -5.72 -8.11
N ASN A 57 8.75 -5.01 -8.72
CA ASN A 57 8.32 -3.69 -8.24
C ASN A 57 7.65 -3.78 -6.87
N GLU A 58 6.73 -4.70 -6.67
CA GLU A 58 6.04 -4.94 -5.40
C GLU A 58 7.03 -5.30 -4.29
N TYR A 59 7.93 -6.24 -4.57
CA TYR A 59 8.95 -6.66 -3.62
C TYR A 59 9.90 -5.51 -3.21
N ARG A 60 10.30 -4.66 -4.19
CA ARG A 60 11.12 -3.48 -3.90
C ARG A 60 10.36 -2.46 -3.06
N ALA A 61 9.09 -2.24 -3.35
CA ALA A 61 8.24 -1.32 -2.60
C ALA A 61 8.05 -1.80 -1.15
N GLU A 62 7.77 -3.08 -0.95
CA GLU A 62 7.60 -3.68 0.38
C GLU A 62 8.88 -3.63 1.20
N LYS A 63 10.03 -3.93 0.58
CA LYS A 63 11.34 -3.83 1.22
C LYS A 63 11.71 -2.38 1.58
N ALA A 64 11.36 -1.41 0.74
CA ALA A 64 11.57 0.01 1.04
C ALA A 64 10.70 0.47 2.22
N ALA A 65 9.45 0.03 2.28
CA ALA A 65 8.55 0.30 3.40
C ALA A 65 9.06 -0.33 4.70
N GLU A 66 9.56 -1.57 4.66
CA GLU A 66 10.15 -2.26 5.83
C GLU A 66 11.40 -1.51 6.33
N ALA A 67 12.26 -1.04 5.42
CA ALA A 67 13.45 -0.27 5.79
C ALA A 67 13.11 1.06 6.47
N LEU A 68 12.04 1.75 6.05
CA LEU A 68 11.55 2.96 6.70
C LEU A 68 10.97 2.65 8.09
N HIS A 69 10.19 1.59 8.22
CA HIS A 69 9.65 1.18 9.52
C HIS A 69 10.73 0.79 10.53
N SER A 70 11.82 0.16 10.08
CA SER A 70 12.91 -0.25 10.97
C SER A 70 13.75 0.93 11.50
N GLN A 71 13.72 2.08 10.83
CA GLN A 71 14.42 3.28 11.29
C GLN A 71 13.68 4.03 12.40
N ILE A 72 12.37 3.78 12.57
CA ILE A 72 11.54 4.39 13.62
C ILE A 72 11.46 3.42 14.81
N SER A 73 12.59 3.10 15.43
CA SER A 73 12.59 2.37 16.69
C SER A 73 12.44 3.35 17.85
N HIS A 74 11.34 3.30 18.57
CA HIS A 74 11.16 4.05 19.80
C HIS A 74 11.85 3.29 20.93
N LYS A 75 12.73 3.99 21.65
CA LYS A 75 13.46 3.44 22.79
C LYS A 75 12.93 4.06 24.07
N THR A 76 12.93 3.29 25.13
CA THR A 76 12.54 3.75 26.48
C THR A 76 13.52 3.24 27.51
N VAL A 77 13.56 3.89 28.67
CA VAL A 77 14.42 3.49 29.78
C VAL A 77 13.64 2.59 30.73
N VAL A 78 14.12 1.37 30.89
CA VAL A 78 13.56 0.36 31.80
C VAL A 78 14.56 0.08 32.92
N ILE A 79 14.08 -0.04 34.13
CA ILE A 79 14.89 -0.41 35.29
C ILE A 79 14.72 -1.90 35.54
N ARG A 80 15.74 -2.69 35.20
CA ARG A 80 15.82 -4.14 35.45
C ARG A 80 17.00 -4.42 36.36
N ASP A 81 16.80 -5.24 37.38
CA ASP A 81 17.84 -5.57 38.36
C ASP A 81 18.48 -4.34 39.02
N GLY A 82 17.68 -3.28 39.24
CA GLY A 82 18.13 -2.01 39.82
C GLY A 82 18.99 -1.14 38.90
N ARG A 83 19.15 -1.49 37.62
CA ARG A 83 19.95 -0.74 36.64
C ARG A 83 19.08 -0.18 35.52
N PRO A 84 19.21 1.11 35.19
CA PRO A 84 18.53 1.70 34.03
C PRO A 84 19.16 1.16 32.74
N THR A 85 18.34 0.61 31.86
CA THR A 85 18.73 0.06 30.56
C THR A 85 17.82 0.61 29.50
N THR A 86 18.38 1.10 28.39
CA THR A 86 17.60 1.55 27.24
C THR A 86 17.22 0.34 26.38
N VAL A 87 15.93 0.11 26.22
CA VAL A 87 15.39 -1.00 25.43
C VAL A 87 14.46 -0.51 24.33
N ASP A 88 14.24 -1.33 23.32
CA ASP A 88 13.23 -1.07 22.29
C ASP A 88 11.83 -1.31 22.90
N VAL A 89 10.88 -0.42 22.57
CA VAL A 89 9.48 -0.50 23.05
C VAL A 89 8.83 -1.85 22.72
N THR A 90 9.27 -2.49 21.64
CA THR A 90 8.76 -3.82 21.23
C THR A 90 9.17 -4.95 22.16
N THR A 91 10.19 -4.74 23.00
CA THR A 91 10.73 -5.73 23.96
C THR A 91 10.19 -5.56 25.38
N LEU A 92 9.28 -4.59 25.59
CA LEU A 92 8.63 -4.36 26.86
C LEU A 92 7.71 -5.51 27.24
N VAL A 93 7.77 -5.89 28.51
CA VAL A 93 6.89 -6.91 29.09
C VAL A 93 6.13 -6.35 30.29
N PRO A 94 4.91 -6.84 30.56
CA PRO A 94 4.21 -6.50 31.79
C PRO A 94 5.07 -6.86 33.01
N GLY A 95 5.16 -5.93 33.96
CA GLY A 95 6.03 -6.01 35.13
C GLY A 95 7.34 -5.23 35.01
N ASP A 96 7.70 -4.73 33.84
CA ASP A 96 8.87 -3.82 33.71
C ASP A 96 8.62 -2.50 34.44
N LEU A 97 9.64 -2.00 35.14
CA LEU A 97 9.64 -0.68 35.75
C LEU A 97 10.20 0.33 34.74
N ILE A 98 9.39 1.34 34.37
CA ILE A 98 9.77 2.37 33.39
C ILE A 98 9.91 3.72 34.07
N GLU A 99 10.85 4.53 33.60
CA GLU A 99 10.99 5.94 33.91
C GLU A 99 10.44 6.76 32.74
N LEU A 100 9.52 7.68 33.05
CA LEU A 100 8.93 8.62 32.09
C LEU A 100 9.50 10.02 32.32
N ARG A 101 9.88 10.69 31.24
CA ARG A 101 10.46 12.04 31.26
C ARG A 101 9.73 12.97 30.31
N LEU A 102 9.88 14.26 30.53
CA LEU A 102 9.36 15.32 29.68
C LEU A 102 9.63 15.06 28.18
N GLY A 103 8.59 15.18 27.35
CA GLY A 103 8.67 15.02 25.90
C GLY A 103 8.65 13.56 25.42
N GLU A 104 8.68 12.57 26.31
CA GLU A 104 8.60 11.16 25.93
C GLU A 104 7.15 10.75 25.63
N ILE A 105 7.00 9.84 24.67
CA ILE A 105 5.72 9.16 24.40
C ILE A 105 5.66 7.92 25.28
N VAL A 106 4.55 7.78 26.02
CA VAL A 106 4.30 6.63 26.88
C VAL A 106 4.24 5.34 26.04
N PRO A 107 5.14 4.36 26.29
CA PRO A 107 5.33 3.22 25.38
C PRO A 107 4.36 2.07 25.61
N ALA A 108 3.67 2.05 26.75
CA ALA A 108 2.76 0.99 27.19
C ALA A 108 1.75 1.56 28.18
N ASP A 109 0.74 0.80 28.57
CA ASP A 109 -0.11 1.20 29.70
C ASP A 109 0.62 0.92 31.01
N ILE A 110 0.78 1.97 31.82
CA ILE A 110 1.66 2.00 32.99
C ILE A 110 0.86 2.39 34.21
N ARG A 111 0.99 1.64 35.29
CA ARG A 111 0.53 2.04 36.64
C ARG A 111 1.61 2.88 37.30
N LEU A 112 1.31 4.12 37.63
CA LEU A 112 2.23 5.05 38.29
C LEU A 112 2.48 4.68 39.75
N ILE A 113 3.77 4.71 40.17
CA ILE A 113 4.24 4.44 41.52
C ILE A 113 4.81 5.69 42.16
N GLU A 114 5.61 6.43 41.38
CA GLU A 114 6.25 7.70 41.78
C GLU A 114 5.90 8.75 40.73
N VAL A 115 5.47 9.93 41.17
CA VAL A 115 5.07 11.03 40.33
C VAL A 115 5.64 12.33 40.85
N THR A 116 6.25 13.12 39.98
CA THR A 116 6.76 14.47 40.30
C THR A 116 6.22 15.45 39.27
N GLY A 117 5.03 16.03 39.57
CA GLY A 117 4.37 17.02 38.70
C GLY A 117 4.11 16.50 37.29
N LEU A 118 3.75 15.25 37.12
CA LEU A 118 3.51 14.65 35.82
C LEU A 118 2.20 15.17 35.22
N GLU A 119 2.29 15.74 34.02
CA GLU A 119 1.16 16.08 33.18
C GLU A 119 1.28 15.33 31.86
N CYS A 120 0.21 14.70 31.43
CA CYS A 120 0.14 13.95 30.18
C CYS A 120 -0.90 14.57 29.22
N ASP A 121 -0.54 14.69 27.96
CA ASP A 121 -1.47 14.97 26.87
C ASP A 121 -2.10 13.66 26.41
N GLU A 122 -3.39 13.49 26.69
CA GLU A 122 -4.17 12.30 26.35
C GLU A 122 -5.10 12.51 25.14
N SER A 123 -4.91 13.59 24.38
CA SER A 123 -5.75 13.95 23.22
C SER A 123 -5.90 12.84 22.18
N VAL A 124 -4.87 12.01 22.03
CA VAL A 124 -4.88 10.86 21.11
C VAL A 124 -5.92 9.80 21.50
N LEU A 125 -6.26 9.69 22.78
CA LEU A 125 -7.20 8.68 23.32
C LEU A 125 -8.56 9.28 23.61
N THR A 126 -8.60 10.47 24.21
CA THR A 126 -9.84 11.11 24.71
C THR A 126 -10.41 12.11 23.70
N GLY A 127 -9.60 12.63 22.79
CA GLY A 127 -9.94 13.74 21.89
C GLY A 127 -9.92 15.12 22.57
N GLU A 128 -9.60 15.21 23.85
CA GLU A 128 -9.52 16.44 24.61
C GLU A 128 -8.09 16.99 24.59
N SER A 129 -7.90 18.25 24.23
CA SER A 129 -6.57 18.88 24.07
C SER A 129 -5.98 19.39 25.39
N LEU A 130 -6.64 19.18 26.52
CA LEU A 130 -6.13 19.61 27.82
C LEU A 130 -5.20 18.56 28.39
N THR A 131 -4.09 18.99 29.00
CA THR A 131 -3.21 18.12 29.75
C THR A 131 -3.88 17.68 31.05
N VAL A 132 -3.68 16.41 31.42
CA VAL A 132 -4.22 15.81 32.62
C VAL A 132 -3.09 15.59 33.63
N GLU A 133 -3.27 16.15 34.82
CA GLU A 133 -2.36 15.93 35.94
C GLU A 133 -2.50 14.49 36.45
N LYS A 134 -1.37 13.81 36.62
CA LYS A 134 -1.30 12.41 37.06
C LYS A 134 -0.81 12.30 38.49
N ASN A 135 -1.33 11.32 39.20
CA ASN A 135 -0.96 11.06 40.58
C ASN A 135 -0.83 9.52 40.86
N THR A 136 -0.51 9.16 42.08
CA THR A 136 -0.37 7.74 42.47
C THR A 136 -1.60 7.17 43.14
N SER A 137 -2.72 7.94 43.24
CA SER A 137 -3.92 7.53 43.93
C SER A 137 -4.56 6.26 43.34
N PRO A 138 -5.12 5.41 44.13
CA PRO A 138 -5.87 4.27 43.63
C PRO A 138 -7.14 4.74 42.93
N VAL A 139 -7.45 4.12 41.78
CA VAL A 139 -8.62 4.42 40.96
C VAL A 139 -9.68 3.35 41.16
N SER A 140 -10.95 3.75 41.29
CA SER A 140 -12.05 2.84 41.45
C SER A 140 -12.31 1.97 40.21
N PRO A 141 -12.76 0.72 40.37
CA PRO A 141 -13.16 -0.08 39.20
C PRO A 141 -14.30 0.59 38.43
N GLY A 142 -14.16 0.64 37.09
CA GLY A 142 -15.17 1.23 36.22
C GLY A 142 -15.03 2.73 35.98
N THR A 143 -13.96 3.38 36.47
CA THR A 143 -13.64 4.78 36.16
C THR A 143 -13.41 4.95 34.65
N PRO A 144 -13.99 5.98 33.99
CA PRO A 144 -13.75 6.29 32.60
C PRO A 144 -12.27 6.54 32.28
N LEU A 145 -11.87 6.29 31.03
CA LEU A 145 -10.49 6.40 30.60
C LEU A 145 -9.89 7.81 30.86
N ALA A 146 -10.68 8.85 30.62
CA ALA A 146 -10.31 10.26 30.83
C ALA A 146 -10.05 10.64 32.30
N GLU A 147 -10.59 9.86 33.27
CA GLU A 147 -10.44 10.12 34.69
C GLU A 147 -9.37 9.25 35.35
N LEU A 148 -8.63 8.45 34.57
CA LEU A 148 -7.57 7.57 35.09
C LEU A 148 -6.31 8.35 35.48
N SER A 149 -6.34 9.06 36.61
CA SER A 149 -5.21 9.84 37.13
C SER A 149 -4.02 9.00 37.57
N GLY A 150 -4.25 7.75 38.00
CA GLY A 150 -3.20 6.87 38.52
C GLY A 150 -2.47 6.04 37.46
N CYS A 151 -2.77 6.24 36.17
CA CYS A 151 -2.20 5.48 35.07
C CYS A 151 -1.74 6.44 33.96
N ALA A 152 -0.65 6.08 33.28
CA ALA A 152 -0.24 6.69 32.02
C ALA A 152 -0.51 5.68 30.89
N LEU A 153 -1.22 6.11 29.85
CA LEU A 153 -1.71 5.24 28.79
C LEU A 153 -0.79 5.30 27.57
N MET A 154 -0.68 4.19 26.85
CA MET A 154 0.14 4.09 25.64
C MET A 154 -0.26 5.16 24.61
N GLY A 155 0.75 5.85 24.03
CA GLY A 155 0.57 6.84 22.97
C GLY A 155 0.34 8.27 23.46
N THR A 156 0.17 8.49 24.79
CA THR A 156 0.10 9.82 25.38
C THR A 156 1.50 10.45 25.49
N VAL A 157 1.57 11.77 25.53
CA VAL A 157 2.85 12.52 25.58
C VAL A 157 3.02 13.14 26.95
N VAL A 158 4.20 12.98 27.53
CA VAL A 158 4.55 13.65 28.80
C VAL A 158 4.78 15.14 28.52
N HIS A 159 3.90 16.01 29.01
CA HIS A 159 3.95 17.45 28.82
C HIS A 159 4.75 18.17 29.90
N ALA A 160 4.71 17.68 31.13
CA ALA A 160 5.47 18.21 32.27
C ALA A 160 5.84 17.11 33.26
N GLY A 161 6.86 17.34 34.08
CA GLY A 161 7.27 16.48 35.17
C GLY A 161 7.96 15.19 34.76
N SER A 162 7.96 14.24 35.69
CA SER A 162 8.52 12.91 35.50
C SER A 162 7.78 11.90 36.40
N ALA A 163 7.84 10.61 36.01
CA ALA A 163 7.26 9.55 36.81
C ALA A 163 8.00 8.22 36.64
N ARG A 164 7.76 7.32 37.60
CA ARG A 164 8.10 5.91 37.49
C ARG A 164 6.83 5.07 37.62
N GLY A 165 6.74 4.02 36.85
CA GLY A 165 5.60 3.14 36.91
C GLY A 165 5.88 1.75 36.36
N ILE A 166 4.98 0.83 36.69
CA ILE A 166 5.04 -0.56 36.24
C ILE A 166 4.17 -0.73 34.98
N VAL A 167 4.73 -1.38 33.97
CA VAL A 167 4.00 -1.78 32.77
C VAL A 167 2.91 -2.80 33.14
N VAL A 168 1.67 -2.48 32.80
CA VAL A 168 0.50 -3.35 33.03
C VAL A 168 0.11 -4.08 31.75
N ALA A 169 0.08 -3.36 30.61
CA ALA A 169 -0.30 -3.91 29.33
C ALA A 169 0.58 -3.37 28.21
N THR A 170 0.83 -4.20 27.18
CA THR A 170 1.69 -3.86 26.04
C THR A 170 1.00 -4.17 24.71
N GLY A 171 1.32 -3.39 23.67
CA GLY A 171 0.88 -3.63 22.28
C GLY A 171 -0.63 -3.69 22.11
N ALA A 172 -1.13 -4.78 21.55
CA ALA A 172 -2.55 -4.98 21.26
C ALA A 172 -3.48 -5.04 22.51
N ARG A 173 -2.89 -5.24 23.69
CA ARG A 173 -3.64 -5.33 24.95
C ARG A 173 -3.79 -3.98 25.66
N THR A 174 -3.11 -2.95 25.21
CA THR A 174 -3.26 -1.57 25.72
C THR A 174 -4.58 -0.97 25.25
N GLU A 175 -5.07 0.08 25.91
CA GLU A 175 -6.28 0.78 25.50
C GLU A 175 -6.15 1.36 24.08
N PHE A 176 -5.01 1.97 23.76
CA PHE A 176 -4.70 2.41 22.41
C PHE A 176 -4.68 1.25 21.40
N GLY A 177 -4.10 0.12 21.78
CA GLY A 177 -4.03 -1.08 20.93
C GLY A 177 -5.40 -1.63 20.58
N LYS A 178 -6.35 -1.63 21.52
CA LYS A 178 -7.74 -2.05 21.29
C LYS A 178 -8.44 -1.14 20.28
N ILE A 179 -8.27 0.19 20.40
CA ILE A 179 -8.80 1.18 19.45
C ILE A 179 -8.19 0.97 18.07
N ALA A 180 -6.86 0.83 17.98
CA ALA A 180 -6.14 0.65 16.72
C ALA A 180 -6.58 -0.62 15.98
N ILE A 181 -6.81 -1.73 16.68
CA ILE A 181 -7.34 -2.96 16.10
C ILE A 181 -8.75 -2.74 15.58
N GLY A 182 -9.63 -2.10 16.38
CA GLY A 182 -11.00 -1.78 15.96
C GLY A 182 -11.04 -0.96 14.66
N LEU A 183 -10.16 0.03 14.51
CA LEU A 183 -10.04 0.83 13.30
C LEU A 183 -9.46 0.06 12.12
N SER A 184 -8.51 -0.84 12.35
CA SER A 184 -7.84 -1.61 11.28
C SER A 184 -8.76 -2.65 10.64
N THR A 185 -9.75 -3.16 11.35
CA THR A 185 -10.73 -4.13 10.83
C THR A 185 -11.76 -3.50 9.88
N HIS A 186 -11.91 -2.18 9.88
CA HIS A 186 -12.83 -1.44 9.04
C HIS A 186 -12.09 -0.62 7.97
N GLN A 187 -11.33 -1.28 7.10
CA GLN A 187 -10.91 -0.63 5.85
C GLN A 187 -12.15 -0.49 4.95
N ILE A 188 -12.81 0.65 5.06
CA ILE A 188 -13.93 1.00 4.19
C ILE A 188 -13.34 1.27 2.80
N ASP A 189 -13.65 0.38 1.83
CA ASP A 189 -13.32 0.65 0.43
C ASP A 189 -13.89 2.02 0.03
N THR A 190 -13.06 2.89 -0.50
CA THR A 190 -13.54 4.20 -0.98
C THR A 190 -14.53 3.99 -2.13
N GLY A 191 -15.53 4.87 -2.25
CA GLY A 191 -16.51 4.79 -3.34
C GLY A 191 -15.85 4.73 -4.72
N PHE A 192 -14.66 5.33 -4.88
CA PHE A 192 -13.85 5.24 -6.08
C PHE A 192 -13.31 3.82 -6.32
N GLN A 193 -12.80 3.14 -5.30
CA GLN A 193 -12.30 1.76 -5.41
C GLN A 193 -13.41 0.80 -5.79
N VAL A 194 -14.60 0.97 -5.20
CA VAL A 194 -15.79 0.17 -5.54
C VAL A 194 -16.21 0.42 -7.00
N GLY A 195 -16.22 1.67 -7.45
CA GLY A 195 -16.52 2.05 -8.83
C GLY A 195 -15.49 1.47 -9.82
N LEU A 196 -14.20 1.57 -9.51
CA LEU A 196 -13.12 1.02 -10.34
C LEU A 196 -13.20 -0.50 -10.45
N ARG A 197 -13.55 -1.19 -9.37
CA ARG A 197 -13.74 -2.65 -9.35
C ARG A 197 -14.92 -3.07 -10.23
N ARG A 198 -16.05 -2.35 -10.18
CA ARG A 198 -17.21 -2.60 -11.06
C ARG A 198 -16.86 -2.39 -12.53
N PHE A 199 -16.17 -1.30 -12.84
CA PHE A 199 -15.71 -1.00 -14.19
C PHE A 199 -14.73 -2.07 -14.71
N SER A 200 -13.77 -2.51 -13.90
CA SER A 200 -12.84 -3.58 -14.25
C SER A 200 -13.56 -4.90 -14.53
N MET A 201 -14.57 -5.25 -13.72
CA MET A 201 -15.39 -6.44 -13.95
C MET A 201 -16.18 -6.35 -15.24
N LEU A 202 -16.76 -5.19 -15.55
CA LEU A 202 -17.47 -4.97 -16.82
C LEU A 202 -16.52 -5.19 -18.01
N LEU A 203 -15.31 -4.65 -17.97
CA LEU A 203 -14.31 -4.88 -19.01
C LEU A 203 -13.95 -6.36 -19.16
N VAL A 204 -13.82 -7.09 -18.06
CA VAL A 204 -13.54 -8.54 -18.08
C VAL A 204 -14.69 -9.31 -18.73
N TYR A 205 -15.95 -8.99 -18.41
CA TYR A 205 -17.11 -9.62 -19.05
C TYR A 205 -17.17 -9.33 -20.55
N VAL A 206 -16.98 -8.08 -20.97
CA VAL A 206 -16.95 -7.70 -22.39
C VAL A 206 -15.82 -8.41 -23.13
N ALA A 207 -14.61 -8.39 -22.59
CA ALA A 207 -13.47 -9.06 -23.18
C ALA A 207 -13.65 -10.59 -23.22
N GLY A 208 -14.19 -11.18 -22.17
CA GLY A 208 -14.49 -12.61 -22.08
C GLY A 208 -15.54 -13.06 -23.12
N THR A 209 -16.63 -12.31 -23.28
CA THR A 209 -17.67 -12.62 -24.28
C THR A 209 -17.15 -12.49 -25.69
N LEU A 210 -16.36 -11.46 -26.00
CA LEU A 210 -15.72 -11.30 -27.31
C LEU A 210 -14.75 -12.43 -27.61
N THR A 211 -13.89 -12.78 -26.67
CA THR A 211 -12.92 -13.88 -26.82
C THR A 211 -13.64 -15.23 -27.04
N THR A 212 -14.69 -15.50 -26.27
CA THR A 212 -15.48 -16.71 -26.41
C THR A 212 -16.23 -16.76 -27.76
N SER A 213 -16.80 -15.63 -28.21
CA SER A 213 -17.46 -15.54 -29.51
C SER A 213 -16.49 -15.82 -30.66
N ILE A 214 -15.30 -15.22 -30.63
CA ILE A 214 -14.25 -15.45 -31.63
C ILE A 214 -13.80 -16.92 -31.63
N PHE A 215 -13.63 -17.49 -30.45
CA PHE A 215 -13.27 -18.91 -30.30
C PHE A 215 -14.34 -19.84 -30.89
N VAL A 216 -15.63 -19.63 -30.57
CA VAL A 216 -16.74 -20.40 -31.07
C VAL A 216 -16.86 -20.31 -32.60
N ILE A 217 -16.77 -19.10 -33.16
CA ILE A 217 -16.78 -18.88 -34.59
C ILE A 217 -15.62 -19.61 -35.27
N ASN A 218 -14.42 -19.55 -34.70
CA ASN A 218 -13.24 -20.19 -35.27
C ASN A 218 -13.32 -21.74 -35.21
N VAL A 219 -13.89 -22.29 -34.14
CA VAL A 219 -14.10 -23.74 -34.00
C VAL A 219 -15.28 -24.24 -34.85
N ALA A 220 -16.37 -23.45 -34.94
CA ALA A 220 -17.54 -23.79 -35.70
C ALA A 220 -17.38 -23.61 -37.22
N SER A 221 -16.38 -22.84 -37.68
CA SER A 221 -16.09 -22.66 -39.12
C SER A 221 -15.14 -23.75 -39.63
N PRO A 222 -15.65 -24.77 -40.39
CA PRO A 222 -14.82 -25.91 -40.86
C PRO A 222 -13.76 -25.52 -41.91
N ARG A 223 -13.69 -24.25 -42.30
CA ARG A 223 -12.76 -23.75 -43.32
C ARG A 223 -11.67 -22.90 -42.68
N GLY A 224 -10.64 -23.55 -42.19
CA GLY A 224 -9.46 -22.93 -41.61
C GLY A 224 -8.56 -22.15 -42.57
N ARG A 225 -9.03 -21.03 -43.10
CA ARG A 225 -8.14 -20.01 -43.73
C ARG A 225 -8.62 -18.56 -43.61
N GLY A 226 -9.81 -18.31 -43.07
CA GLY A 226 -10.35 -16.94 -42.89
C GLY A 226 -10.23 -16.33 -41.49
N GLY A 227 -10.00 -17.14 -40.46
CA GLY A 227 -10.03 -16.68 -39.05
C GLY A 227 -8.84 -15.79 -38.65
N CYS A 228 -7.69 -15.99 -39.27
CA CYS A 228 -6.49 -15.18 -38.98
C CYS A 228 -6.62 -13.70 -39.41
N ALA A 229 -7.47 -13.37 -40.38
CA ALA A 229 -7.65 -11.99 -40.83
C ALA A 229 -8.45 -11.15 -39.81
N LEU A 230 -9.51 -11.70 -39.24
CA LEU A 230 -10.35 -11.01 -38.26
C LEU A 230 -9.65 -10.84 -36.91
N ALA A 231 -8.94 -11.86 -36.43
CA ALA A 231 -8.13 -11.75 -35.21
C ALA A 231 -7.01 -10.70 -35.35
N ARG A 232 -6.39 -10.62 -36.53
CA ARG A 232 -5.38 -9.59 -36.84
C ARG A 232 -5.99 -8.19 -36.94
N TYR A 233 -7.20 -8.05 -37.40
CA TYR A 233 -7.92 -6.78 -37.46
C TYR A 233 -8.23 -6.25 -36.05
N TRP A 234 -8.67 -7.14 -35.14
CA TRP A 234 -8.96 -6.80 -33.73
C TRP A 234 -7.70 -6.51 -32.92
N LEU A 235 -6.62 -7.24 -33.11
CA LEU A 235 -5.33 -6.95 -32.46
C LEU A 235 -4.77 -5.59 -32.90
N ASN A 236 -4.91 -5.23 -34.17
CA ASN A 236 -4.51 -3.92 -34.68
C ASN A 236 -5.45 -2.80 -34.19
N ALA A 237 -6.74 -3.03 -34.07
CA ALA A 237 -7.68 -2.08 -33.49
C ALA A 237 -7.39 -1.84 -32.00
N TRP A 238 -7.02 -2.88 -31.28
CA TRP A 238 -6.68 -2.79 -29.85
C TRP A 238 -5.33 -2.10 -29.60
N SER A 239 -4.35 -2.32 -30.46
CA SER A 239 -3.07 -1.60 -30.41
C SER A 239 -3.25 -0.12 -30.79
N ALA A 240 -4.15 0.22 -31.69
CA ALA A 240 -4.49 1.60 -32.03
C ALA A 240 -5.20 2.34 -30.90
N LEU A 241 -6.09 1.68 -30.14
CA LEU A 241 -6.71 2.23 -28.94
C LEU A 241 -5.72 2.45 -27.81
N ARG A 242 -4.71 1.59 -27.66
CA ARG A 242 -3.63 1.76 -26.67
C ARG A 242 -2.74 2.96 -26.99
N THR A 243 -2.40 3.17 -28.26
CA THR A 243 -1.57 4.31 -28.70
C THR A 243 -2.32 5.65 -28.60
N SER A 244 -3.64 5.67 -28.77
CA SER A 244 -4.41 6.91 -28.58
C SER A 244 -4.54 7.32 -27.11
N ALA A 245 -4.56 6.36 -26.16
CA ALA A 245 -4.62 6.66 -24.73
C ALA A 245 -3.30 7.21 -24.15
N THR A 246 -2.17 6.85 -24.76
CA THR A 246 -0.84 7.36 -24.34
C THR A 246 -0.44 8.68 -25.01
N SER A 247 -1.06 9.05 -26.12
CA SER A 247 -0.73 10.31 -26.84
C SER A 247 -1.38 11.56 -26.22
N THR A 248 -2.35 11.41 -25.30
CA THR A 248 -3.01 12.57 -24.68
C THR A 248 -2.24 13.13 -23.48
N PHE A 249 -1.16 12.48 -23.03
CA PHE A 249 -0.44 12.91 -21.82
C PHE A 249 0.96 13.47 -22.06
N CYS A 250 1.47 13.50 -23.29
CA CYS A 250 2.76 14.12 -23.60
C CYS A 250 2.68 14.83 -24.95
N SER A 251 2.23 16.09 -24.97
CA SER A 251 2.49 17.02 -26.05
C SER A 251 3.64 17.94 -25.64
N PRO A 252 4.89 17.66 -26.06
CA PRO A 252 5.90 18.71 -26.08
C PRO A 252 5.53 19.66 -27.23
N THR A 253 5.29 20.93 -26.90
CA THR A 253 5.16 22.04 -27.85
C THR A 253 6.30 21.95 -28.88
N ARG A 254 5.96 21.64 -30.12
CA ARG A 254 6.90 21.78 -31.24
C ARG A 254 7.27 23.26 -31.38
N PRO A 255 8.55 23.62 -31.41
CA PRO A 255 8.93 24.96 -31.81
C PRO A 255 8.57 25.17 -33.31
N ALA A 256 8.05 26.34 -33.62
CA ALA A 256 7.66 26.75 -34.95
C ALA A 256 8.84 26.60 -35.96
N PRO A 257 8.59 26.18 -37.19
CA PRO A 257 9.65 26.09 -38.18
C PRO A 257 10.15 27.51 -38.54
N SER A 258 11.48 27.70 -38.45
CA SER A 258 12.15 28.91 -38.84
C SER A 258 11.92 29.23 -40.36
N PRO A 259 11.69 30.49 -40.72
CA PRO A 259 11.49 30.87 -42.14
C PRO A 259 12.78 30.59 -42.96
N ARG A 260 12.62 29.91 -44.09
CA ARG A 260 13.72 29.67 -45.04
C ARG A 260 14.17 31.01 -45.67
N PRO A 261 15.46 31.25 -45.79
CA PRO A 261 15.95 32.46 -46.50
C PRO A 261 15.64 32.35 -48.01
N HIS A 262 15.01 33.38 -48.55
CA HIS A 262 14.81 33.55 -49.96
C HIS A 262 16.16 33.64 -50.66
N ARG A 263 16.46 32.70 -51.58
CA ARG A 263 17.55 32.82 -52.53
C ARG A 263 17.18 33.86 -53.60
N LEU A 264 17.77 35.02 -53.50
CA LEU A 264 17.82 36.00 -54.60
C LEU A 264 18.62 35.43 -55.77
N ARG A 265 17.91 35.18 -56.87
CA ARG A 265 18.45 34.75 -58.12
C ARG A 265 19.05 35.99 -58.81
N ALA A 266 20.38 36.17 -58.75
CA ALA A 266 21.06 37.18 -59.49
C ALA A 266 20.97 36.89 -61.03
N ARG A 267 20.24 37.73 -61.78
CA ARG A 267 20.28 37.78 -63.24
C ARG A 267 21.65 38.33 -63.68
N ARG A 268 22.45 37.52 -64.30
CA ARG A 268 23.58 38.01 -65.17
C ARG A 268 22.99 38.54 -66.44
N ALA A 269 23.08 39.86 -66.62
CA ALA A 269 22.98 40.50 -67.95
C ALA A 269 24.36 40.49 -68.57
N GLY A 270 24.44 40.13 -69.85
CA GLY A 270 25.64 40.01 -70.58
C GLY A 270 26.19 41.37 -71.11
N ARG A 271 27.47 41.42 -71.21
CA ARG A 271 28.25 41.83 -72.36
C ARG A 271 29.68 41.38 -72.11
#